data_9493756c4e9d6c3df91f07dc45590e10
#
_entry.id   9493756c4e9d6c3df91f07dc45590e10
#
_cell.length_a   1.000
_cell.length_b   1.000
_cell.length_c   1.000
_cell.angle_alpha   90.00
_cell.angle_beta   90.00
_cell.angle_gamma   90.00
#
_symmetry.space_group_name_H-M   'P 1'
#
loop_
_entity.id
_entity.type
_entity.pdbx_description
1 polymer ?
#
loop_
_entity_poly.entity_id
_entity_poly.type
_entity_poly.pdbx_seq_one_letter_code
_entity_poly.pdbx_strand_id
1 'polypeptide(L)'
;MRHDRRGQVGWESENPYYEGRKHPEPTVCERCELLYRDGHWQRSDALPQQAHRTICPACRRELDRYPGGYVYLRGGYWPAHREEIMNLVRNQEGEAQKQRPLNRILWIESRGEELEIATTTGHLARRLGKAVQSAHKGEVSFHQAEGEPLVRVVWERE
;
A
#
# COMPACT_ATOMS: atom_id res chain seq x y z
N MET A 1 -6.65 3.04 26.73
CA MET A 1 -6.80 2.80 26.22
C MET A 1 -6.76 3.00 25.39
N ARG A 2 -6.94 3.06 25.09
CA ARG A 2 -7.06 3.32 24.22
C ARG A 2 -7.98 3.46 23.99
N HIS A 3 -8.96 4.01 23.94
CA HIS A 3 -9.59 4.15 23.63
C HIS A 3 -9.93 4.85 23.66
N ASP A 4 -10.31 5.37 23.64
CA ASP A 4 -10.65 5.87 23.46
C ASP A 4 -11.14 5.89 23.43
N ARG A 5 -11.39 5.95 23.39
CA ARG A 5 -11.79 5.80 23.02
C ARG A 5 -12.17 5.26 22.97
N ARG A 6 -12.51 5.07 22.76
CA ARG A 6 -12.74 4.40 22.39
C ARG A 6 -12.98 3.32 22.15
N GLY A 7 -13.43 3.00 21.86
CA GLY A 7 -13.87 1.71 22.07
C GLY A 7 -13.56 0.62 21.12
N GLN A 8 -13.32 0.85 19.97
CA GLN A 8 -13.11 -0.11 18.90
C GLN A 8 -11.71 -0.70 18.97
N VAL A 9 -11.46 -1.38 20.02
CA VAL A 9 -10.13 -1.84 20.34
C VAL A 9 -9.71 -3.01 19.48
N GLY A 10 -10.65 -3.90 19.15
CA GLY A 10 -10.29 -5.12 18.42
C GLY A 10 -9.73 -4.87 17.04
N TRP A 11 -10.37 -4.01 16.27
CA TRP A 11 -9.89 -3.77 14.92
C TRP A 11 -8.59 -2.94 14.91
N GLU A 12 -8.38 -2.14 15.93
CA GLU A 12 -7.15 -1.37 16.04
C GLU A 12 -5.95 -2.28 16.22
N SER A 13 -6.10 -3.35 16.97
CA SER A 13 -4.98 -4.25 17.24
C SER A 13 -4.64 -5.14 16.04
N GLU A 14 -5.53 -5.23 15.05
CA GLU A 14 -5.25 -6.03 13.86
C GLU A 14 -4.34 -5.33 12.87
N ASN A 15 -4.17 -4.04 13.01
CA ASN A 15 -3.31 -3.26 12.13
C ASN A 15 -2.17 -2.65 12.96
N PRO A 16 -0.95 -3.23 12.88
CA PRO A 16 0.15 -2.70 13.68
C PRO A 16 0.56 -1.29 13.32
N TYR A 17 0.07 -0.76 12.19
CA TYR A 17 0.41 0.58 11.74
C TYR A 17 -0.73 1.57 11.94
N TYR A 18 -1.79 1.13 12.60
CA TYR A 18 -2.89 2.02 12.94
C TYR A 18 -2.41 3.06 13.97
N GLU A 19 -2.63 4.33 13.67
CA GLU A 19 -2.25 5.40 14.56
C GLU A 19 -3.49 5.86 15.32
N GLY A 20 -3.60 5.41 16.57
CA GLY A 20 -4.79 5.67 17.39
C GLY A 20 -4.95 7.11 17.85
N ARG A 21 -3.95 7.95 17.61
CA ARG A 21 -4.04 9.38 17.91
C ARG A 21 -3.37 10.18 16.81
N LYS A 22 -3.79 11.44 16.77
CA LYS A 22 -3.20 12.36 15.81
C LYS A 22 -1.79 12.75 16.25
N HIS A 23 -0.95 13.01 15.27
CA HIS A 23 0.35 13.59 15.53
C HIS A 23 0.22 15.07 15.85
N PRO A 24 1.20 15.65 16.51
CA PRO A 24 1.26 17.12 16.58
C PRO A 24 1.30 17.69 15.17
N GLU A 25 0.73 18.85 14.98
CA GLU A 25 0.68 19.43 13.65
C GLU A 25 1.48 20.71 13.60
N PRO A 26 2.31 20.88 12.58
CA PRO A 26 2.57 19.94 11.49
C PRO A 26 3.63 18.90 11.89
N THR A 27 3.53 17.72 11.28
CA THR A 27 4.54 16.68 11.41
C THR A 27 4.98 16.26 10.00
N VAL A 28 6.26 16.03 9.83
CA VAL A 28 6.83 15.64 8.53
C VAL A 28 7.49 14.29 8.67
N CYS A 29 7.25 13.40 7.70
CA CYS A 29 7.99 12.15 7.64
C CYS A 29 9.42 12.45 7.23
N GLU A 30 10.38 12.06 8.08
CA GLU A 30 11.78 12.38 7.80
C GLU A 30 12.36 11.50 6.70
N ARG A 31 11.60 10.52 6.20
CA ARG A 31 12.06 9.64 5.15
C ARG A 31 11.51 9.99 3.77
N CYS A 32 10.20 10.29 3.67
CA CYS A 32 9.58 10.55 2.37
C CYS A 32 8.98 11.94 2.25
N GLU A 33 9.04 12.72 3.34
CA GLU A 33 8.59 14.11 3.36
C GLU A 33 7.09 14.30 3.21
N LEU A 34 6.29 13.26 3.44
CA LEU A 34 4.86 13.47 3.57
C LEU A 34 4.59 14.35 4.78
N LEU A 35 3.57 15.19 4.66
CA LEU A 35 3.19 16.15 5.69
C LEU A 35 1.92 15.69 6.36
N TYR A 36 1.92 15.64 7.69
CA TYR A 36 0.71 15.38 8.47
C TYR A 36 0.12 16.72 8.89
N ARG A 37 -1.04 17.04 8.34
CA ARG A 37 -1.76 18.27 8.62
C ARG A 37 -3.24 18.02 8.41
N ASP A 38 -4.07 18.68 9.18
CA ASP A 38 -5.52 18.54 9.09
C ASP A 38 -5.99 17.11 9.30
N GLY A 39 -5.24 16.38 10.13
CA GLY A 39 -5.61 15.04 10.54
C GLY A 39 -5.24 13.92 9.59
N HIS A 40 -4.47 14.20 8.53
CA HIS A 40 -4.07 13.16 7.60
C HIS A 40 -2.74 13.46 6.94
N TRP A 41 -2.09 12.40 6.44
CA TRP A 41 -0.86 12.51 5.68
C TRP A 41 -1.17 12.97 4.26
N GLN A 42 -0.34 13.89 3.75
CA GLN A 42 -0.58 14.51 2.45
C GLN A 42 0.73 14.94 1.82
N ARG A 43 0.72 15.11 0.51
CA ARG A 43 1.87 15.69 -0.18
C ARG A 43 1.79 17.21 -0.10
N SER A 44 2.97 17.85 -0.04
CA SER A 44 3.03 19.29 -0.02
C SER A 44 4.28 19.75 -0.77
N ASP A 45 4.14 20.78 -1.59
CA ASP A 45 5.27 21.37 -2.29
C ASP A 45 6.10 22.26 -1.38
N ALA A 46 5.52 22.71 -0.28
CA ALA A 46 6.20 23.61 0.66
C ALA A 46 6.09 23.03 2.06
N LEU A 47 7.20 22.48 2.57
CA LEU A 47 7.22 21.92 3.91
C LEU A 47 7.50 23.03 4.92
N PRO A 48 6.84 23.00 6.09
CA PRO A 48 7.10 23.98 7.13
C PRO A 48 8.52 23.82 7.67
N GLN A 49 9.15 24.94 8.01
CA GLN A 49 10.50 24.92 8.56
C GLN A 49 10.52 24.31 9.94
N GLN A 50 9.49 24.58 10.72
CA GLN A 50 9.38 24.02 12.06
C GLN A 50 8.26 23.01 12.07
N ALA A 51 8.61 21.76 12.23
CA ALA A 51 7.66 20.66 12.25
C ALA A 51 8.22 19.56 13.12
N HIS A 52 7.32 18.82 13.73
CA HIS A 52 7.71 17.57 14.38
C HIS A 52 8.12 16.58 13.29
N ARG A 53 8.93 15.60 13.66
CA ARG A 53 9.42 14.62 12.72
C ARG A 53 9.11 13.23 13.20
N THR A 54 8.77 12.36 12.26
CA THR A 54 8.49 10.97 12.56
C THR A 54 8.66 10.16 11.27
N ILE A 55 8.42 8.86 11.36
CA ILE A 55 8.40 7.99 10.18
C ILE A 55 6.93 7.69 9.90
N CYS A 56 6.47 7.98 8.68
CA CYS A 56 5.06 7.76 8.34
C CYS A 56 4.74 6.26 8.27
N PRO A 57 3.45 5.88 8.33
CA PRO A 57 3.10 4.46 8.30
C PRO A 57 3.59 3.71 7.07
N ALA A 58 3.62 4.35 5.90
CA ALA A 58 4.09 3.69 4.69
C ALA A 58 5.58 3.39 4.78
N CYS A 59 6.37 4.35 5.26
CA CYS A 59 7.80 4.14 5.41
C CYS A 59 8.11 3.09 6.47
N ARG A 60 7.30 3.02 7.54
CA ARG A 60 7.47 1.98 8.55
C ARG A 60 7.26 0.60 7.97
N ARG A 61 6.20 0.43 7.15
CA ARG A 61 5.97 -0.85 6.49
C ARG A 61 7.12 -1.24 5.58
N GLU A 62 7.68 -0.26 4.89
CA GLU A 62 8.81 -0.52 4.00
C GLU A 62 10.04 -0.95 4.79
N LEU A 63 10.36 -0.24 5.87
CA LEU A 63 11.50 -0.57 6.72
C LEU A 63 11.34 -1.95 7.36
N ASP A 64 10.13 -2.28 7.79
CA ASP A 64 9.85 -3.54 8.45
C ASP A 64 9.62 -4.68 7.46
N ARG A 65 9.53 -4.39 6.18
CA ARG A 65 9.13 -5.32 5.13
C ARG A 65 7.84 -6.06 5.52
N TYR A 66 6.84 -5.29 5.85
CA TYR A 66 5.58 -5.82 6.38
C TYR A 66 4.40 -5.24 5.59
N PRO A 67 4.09 -5.81 4.42
CA PRO A 67 3.07 -5.25 3.55
C PRO A 67 1.65 -5.50 4.06
N GLY A 68 0.71 -4.68 3.57
CA GLY A 68 -0.70 -4.90 3.80
C GLY A 68 -1.36 -5.67 2.68
N GLY A 69 -0.68 -5.81 1.54
CA GLY A 69 -1.21 -6.57 0.42
C GLY A 69 -0.12 -7.10 -0.49
N TYR A 70 -0.46 -8.16 -1.22
CA TYR A 70 0.40 -8.74 -2.24
C TYR A 70 -0.39 -8.92 -3.52
N VAL A 71 0.28 -8.75 -4.65
CA VAL A 71 -0.24 -9.16 -5.94
C VAL A 71 0.75 -10.14 -6.54
N TYR A 72 0.27 -11.29 -6.97
CA TYR A 72 1.09 -12.30 -7.61
C TYR A 72 0.65 -12.42 -9.06
N LEU A 73 1.60 -12.28 -9.98
CA LEU A 73 1.35 -12.47 -11.41
C LEU A 73 1.94 -13.81 -11.82
N ARG A 74 1.11 -14.68 -12.39
CA ARG A 74 1.47 -16.04 -12.74
C ARG A 74 1.19 -16.32 -14.21
N GLY A 75 1.83 -17.34 -14.75
CA GLY A 75 1.63 -17.77 -16.12
C GLY A 75 2.63 -17.18 -17.07
N GLY A 76 2.62 -17.66 -18.31
CA GLY A 76 3.62 -17.25 -19.28
C GLY A 76 3.40 -15.89 -19.90
N TYR A 77 2.22 -15.32 -19.73
CA TYR A 77 1.90 -14.04 -20.36
C TYR A 77 2.72 -12.88 -19.75
N TRP A 78 2.82 -12.84 -18.40
CA TRP A 78 3.42 -11.66 -17.78
C TRP A 78 4.89 -11.45 -18.14
N PRO A 79 5.73 -12.49 -18.25
CA PRO A 79 7.13 -12.21 -18.63
C PRO A 79 7.25 -11.59 -20.02
N ALA A 80 6.39 -12.01 -20.94
CA ALA A 80 6.42 -11.49 -22.31
C ALA A 80 5.86 -10.07 -22.40
N HIS A 81 5.07 -9.65 -21.40
CA HIS A 81 4.43 -8.33 -21.39
C HIS A 81 4.83 -7.52 -20.17
N ARG A 82 6.00 -7.82 -19.61
CA ARG A 82 6.42 -7.26 -18.34
C ARG A 82 6.44 -5.73 -18.34
N GLU A 83 6.99 -5.14 -19.39
CA GLU A 83 7.10 -3.69 -19.43
C GLU A 83 5.73 -3.01 -19.43
N GLU A 84 4.83 -3.52 -20.25
CA GLU A 84 3.48 -2.96 -20.31
C GLU A 84 2.76 -3.07 -18.97
N ILE A 85 2.89 -4.24 -18.34
CA ILE A 85 2.22 -4.47 -17.06
C ILE A 85 2.84 -3.58 -15.98
N MET A 86 4.16 -3.43 -15.97
CA MET A 86 4.81 -2.57 -14.99
C MET A 86 4.43 -1.11 -15.17
N ASN A 87 4.31 -0.64 -16.41
CA ASN A 87 3.86 0.72 -16.66
C ASN A 87 2.44 0.92 -16.11
N LEU A 88 1.56 -0.04 -16.36
CA LEU A 88 0.20 0.02 -15.84
C LEU A 88 0.19 0.05 -14.30
N VAL A 89 0.97 -0.83 -13.71
CA VAL A 89 1.03 -0.95 -12.24
C VAL A 89 1.53 0.37 -11.63
N ARG A 90 2.60 0.95 -12.18
CA ARG A 90 3.12 2.21 -11.66
C ARG A 90 2.14 3.36 -11.87
N ASN A 91 1.43 3.38 -12.98
CA ASN A 91 0.40 4.40 -13.20
C ASN A 91 -0.71 4.29 -12.18
N GLN A 92 -1.12 3.07 -11.86
CA GLN A 92 -2.17 2.85 -10.86
C GLN A 92 -1.70 3.25 -9.46
N GLU A 93 -0.44 3.00 -9.15
CA GLU A 93 0.12 3.46 -7.89
C GLU A 93 0.04 4.99 -7.81
N GLY A 94 0.44 5.66 -8.87
CA GLY A 94 0.40 7.13 -8.90
C GLY A 94 -1.00 7.69 -8.72
N GLU A 95 -1.99 7.07 -9.38
CA GLU A 95 -3.37 7.51 -9.24
C GLU A 95 -3.90 7.28 -7.83
N ALA A 96 -3.55 6.14 -7.24
CA ALA A 96 -3.97 5.85 -5.87
C ALA A 96 -3.36 6.83 -4.88
N GLN A 97 -2.11 7.23 -5.11
CA GLN A 97 -1.44 8.18 -4.23
C GLN A 97 -2.07 9.57 -4.25
N LYS A 98 -2.71 9.94 -5.35
CA LYS A 98 -3.42 11.23 -5.41
C LYS A 98 -4.55 11.27 -4.40
N GLN A 99 -5.18 10.14 -4.14
CA GLN A 99 -6.26 10.06 -3.19
C GLN A 99 -5.76 9.80 -1.77
N ARG A 100 -4.79 8.90 -1.63
CA ARG A 100 -4.22 8.54 -0.33
C ARG A 100 -2.72 8.33 -0.50
N PRO A 101 -1.90 9.30 -0.10
CA PRO A 101 -0.45 9.24 -0.34
C PRO A 101 0.26 8.08 0.36
N LEU A 102 -0.37 7.44 1.34
CA LEU A 102 0.21 6.28 2.00
C LEU A 102 0.15 5.01 1.14
N ASN A 103 -0.60 5.02 0.04
CA ASN A 103 -0.60 3.92 -0.92
C ASN A 103 0.75 3.89 -1.63
N ARG A 104 1.44 2.76 -1.53
CA ARG A 104 2.79 2.64 -2.09
C ARG A 104 3.10 1.20 -2.41
N ILE A 105 3.77 0.98 -3.55
CA ILE A 105 4.35 -0.32 -3.84
C ILE A 105 5.66 -0.39 -3.07
N LEU A 106 5.81 -1.43 -2.26
CA LEU A 106 6.99 -1.60 -1.42
C LEU A 106 8.12 -2.31 -2.16
N TRP A 107 7.79 -3.33 -2.96
CA TRP A 107 8.78 -3.98 -3.81
C TRP A 107 8.08 -4.77 -4.91
N ILE A 108 8.86 -5.07 -5.95
CA ILE A 108 8.46 -5.92 -7.06
C ILE A 108 9.60 -6.90 -7.25
N GLU A 109 9.35 -8.18 -6.98
CA GLU A 109 10.39 -9.20 -6.97
C GLU A 109 9.92 -10.45 -7.70
N SER A 110 10.82 -11.05 -8.50
CA SER A 110 10.55 -12.34 -9.09
C SER A 110 10.79 -13.43 -8.07
N ARG A 111 9.83 -14.37 -7.98
CA ARG A 111 9.95 -15.51 -7.08
C ARG A 111 9.59 -16.76 -7.86
N GLY A 112 10.62 -17.49 -8.33
CA GLY A 112 10.39 -18.58 -9.22
C GLY A 112 9.77 -18.09 -10.51
N GLU A 113 8.61 -18.64 -10.87
CA GLU A 113 7.94 -18.27 -12.11
C GLU A 113 6.87 -17.22 -11.92
N GLU A 114 6.73 -16.68 -10.72
CA GLU A 114 5.73 -15.65 -10.48
C GLU A 114 6.41 -14.33 -10.14
N LEU A 115 5.69 -13.26 -10.33
CA LEU A 115 6.13 -11.92 -9.93
C LEU A 115 5.33 -11.50 -8.71
N GLU A 116 6.05 -11.07 -7.67
CA GLU A 116 5.41 -10.63 -6.43
C GLU A 116 5.49 -9.11 -6.31
N ILE A 117 4.34 -8.48 -6.12
CA ILE A 117 4.24 -7.04 -5.89
C ILE A 117 3.70 -6.86 -4.47
N ALA A 118 4.47 -6.21 -3.61
CA ALA A 118 4.01 -5.94 -2.24
C ALA A 118 3.58 -4.50 -2.12
N THR A 119 2.46 -4.28 -1.43
CA THR A 119 1.86 -2.95 -1.30
C THR A 119 1.66 -2.60 0.15
N THR A 120 1.54 -1.30 0.44
CA THR A 120 1.26 -0.86 1.80
C THR A 120 -0.14 -1.26 2.25
N THR A 121 -1.11 -1.30 1.34
CA THR A 121 -2.49 -1.55 1.71
C THR A 121 -3.09 -2.66 0.86
N GLY A 122 -4.06 -3.38 1.44
CA GLY A 122 -4.84 -4.32 0.66
C GLY A 122 -5.66 -3.65 -0.41
N HIS A 123 -6.08 -2.41 -0.15
CA HIS A 123 -6.82 -1.64 -1.14
C HIS A 123 -6.01 -1.45 -2.43
N LEU A 124 -4.73 -1.09 -2.29
CA LEU A 124 -3.89 -0.92 -3.48
C LEU A 124 -3.67 -2.25 -4.18
N ALA A 125 -3.46 -3.34 -3.43
CA ALA A 125 -3.29 -4.65 -4.05
C ALA A 125 -4.51 -5.02 -4.90
N ARG A 126 -5.72 -4.82 -4.36
CA ARG A 126 -6.95 -5.10 -5.12
C ARG A 126 -7.05 -4.24 -6.36
N ARG A 127 -6.70 -2.97 -6.23
CA ARG A 127 -6.74 -2.04 -7.37
C ARG A 127 -5.81 -2.49 -8.49
N LEU A 128 -4.59 -2.90 -8.11
CA LEU A 128 -3.61 -3.36 -9.10
C LEU A 128 -4.08 -4.61 -9.82
N GLY A 129 -4.61 -5.59 -9.07
CA GLY A 129 -5.10 -6.82 -9.67
C GLY A 129 -6.25 -6.58 -10.63
N LYS A 130 -7.18 -5.72 -10.26
CA LYS A 130 -8.29 -5.38 -11.13
C LYS A 130 -7.83 -4.66 -12.40
N ALA A 131 -6.85 -3.78 -12.27
CA ALA A 131 -6.34 -3.04 -13.41
C ALA A 131 -5.64 -3.97 -14.40
N VAL A 132 -4.82 -4.89 -13.90
CA VAL A 132 -4.14 -5.84 -14.77
C VAL A 132 -5.15 -6.72 -15.49
N GLN A 133 -6.14 -7.22 -14.76
CA GLN A 133 -7.20 -8.06 -15.35
C GLN A 133 -7.98 -7.28 -16.41
N SER A 134 -8.29 -6.04 -16.14
CA SER A 134 -9.07 -5.24 -17.10
C SER A 134 -8.30 -5.00 -18.39
N ALA A 135 -7.01 -4.69 -18.28
CA ALA A 135 -6.18 -4.34 -19.45
C ALA A 135 -5.62 -5.56 -20.17
N HIS A 136 -5.30 -6.61 -19.44
CA HIS A 136 -4.59 -7.77 -20.00
C HIS A 136 -5.39 -9.06 -19.91
N LYS A 137 -6.63 -9.00 -19.45
CA LYS A 137 -7.52 -10.16 -19.30
C LYS A 137 -6.91 -11.14 -18.31
N GLY A 138 -7.13 -12.43 -18.50
CA GLY A 138 -6.68 -13.43 -17.53
C GLY A 138 -7.65 -13.55 -16.37
N GLU A 139 -7.25 -14.29 -15.35
CA GLU A 139 -8.11 -14.59 -14.21
C GLU A 139 -7.51 -13.97 -12.96
N VAL A 140 -8.34 -13.28 -12.19
CA VAL A 140 -7.92 -12.67 -10.95
C VAL A 140 -8.75 -13.22 -9.79
N SER A 141 -8.10 -13.50 -8.67
CA SER A 141 -8.78 -13.94 -7.46
C SER A 141 -8.25 -13.13 -6.28
N PHE A 142 -9.12 -12.94 -5.28
CA PHE A 142 -8.82 -12.14 -4.11
C PHE A 142 -8.97 -13.00 -2.87
N HIS A 143 -7.96 -12.97 -2.00
CA HIS A 143 -7.92 -13.82 -0.82
C HIS A 143 -7.62 -12.97 0.41
N GLN A 144 -8.44 -13.14 1.42
CA GLN A 144 -8.21 -12.48 2.70
C GLN A 144 -8.78 -13.39 3.78
N ALA A 145 -7.92 -13.89 4.65
CA ALA A 145 -8.35 -14.75 5.73
C ALA A 145 -9.20 -13.95 6.72
N GLU A 146 -10.16 -14.62 7.32
CA GLU A 146 -11.01 -13.99 8.31
C GLU A 146 -10.15 -13.50 9.48
N GLY A 147 -10.35 -12.25 9.87
CA GLY A 147 -9.60 -11.67 10.97
C GLY A 147 -8.20 -11.22 10.61
N GLU A 148 -7.79 -11.36 9.35
CA GLU A 148 -6.47 -10.89 8.90
C GLU A 148 -6.61 -9.64 8.05
N PRO A 149 -5.77 -8.63 8.29
CA PRO A 149 -5.78 -7.44 7.42
C PRO A 149 -5.07 -7.66 6.10
N LEU A 150 -4.24 -8.69 5.98
CA LEU A 150 -3.45 -8.91 4.76
C LEU A 150 -4.31 -9.43 3.62
N VAL A 151 -4.19 -8.79 2.47
CA VAL A 151 -4.89 -9.17 1.25
C VAL A 151 -3.90 -9.77 0.26
N ARG A 152 -4.26 -10.90 -0.35
CA ARG A 152 -3.49 -11.49 -1.43
C ARG A 152 -4.33 -11.51 -2.69
N VAL A 153 -3.74 -11.04 -3.77
CA VAL A 153 -4.39 -10.99 -5.08
C VAL A 153 -3.57 -11.84 -6.02
N VAL A 154 -4.21 -12.75 -6.72
CA VAL A 154 -3.52 -13.63 -7.68
C VAL A 154 -4.12 -13.38 -9.05
N TRP A 155 -3.27 -13.03 -10.01
CA TRP A 155 -3.66 -12.88 -11.41
C TRP A 155 -2.86 -13.87 -12.23
N GLU A 156 -3.55 -14.55 -13.15
CA GLU A 156 -2.90 -15.60 -13.94
C GLU A 156 -3.37 -15.55 -15.38
N ARG A 157 -2.41 -15.67 -16.29
CA ARG A 157 -2.68 -15.78 -17.72
C ARG A 157 -1.51 -16.48 -18.40
N GLU A 158 -1.82 -17.50 -19.21
CA GLU A 158 -0.80 -18.19 -20.01
C GLU A 158 -0.54 -17.45 -21.36
#